data_45494d780d9e31bfa6f01d8c45f09ffe
#
_entry.id   45494d780d9e31bfa6f01d8c45f09ffe
#
_cell.length_a   1.000
_cell.length_b   1.000
_cell.length_c   1.000
_cell.angle_alpha   90.00
_cell.angle_beta   90.00
_cell.angle_gamma   90.00
#
_symmetry.space_group_name_H-M   'P 1'
#
loop_
_entity.id
_entity.type
_entity.pdbx_description
1 polymer ?
#
loop_
_entity_poly.entity_id
_entity_poly.type
_entity_poly.pdbx_seq_one_letter_code
_entity_poly.pdbx_strand_id
1 'polypeptide(L)'
;MKFDIVIVGGGLAGLSLAVALRTTPLSVAVVEGRQPVRREGWDSRIYAVSPGNERFLAEIGAWQHLDQARIAPVRTMEIYGDAGGRLDFSAFDSGVSELAWIIESSLIQGELWETVKRQGNATLFCPARPEALAFSADRAQLTLGDGRILTADLVVAADGADSWTRSAAGIAVDFKSYGETGVVANFACEKPHRDTAYQWFGGDGVLAWLPLPGNMISMVWSAPDDHARTLLALTPAELCRPVAAAGDHRLGTLSPVTPAAGFPLRLMRAPSAVAPRLALIGDAAHTIHPLSGHGINLGFQDSKALAGLLRDKPEYRDCGDERLLHRYERTRLEEVLALQLATDTLQKLFRPRSAALAMLRNAGLNLTNKLPVVRDALVRYALG
;
A
#
# COMPACT_ATOMS: atom_id res chain seq x y z
N MET A 1 16.86 10.30 -25.52
CA MET A 1 15.55 10.98 -25.41
C MET A 1 15.57 11.81 -24.14
N LYS A 2 15.04 13.05 -24.15
CA LYS A 2 15.10 13.96 -23.01
C LYS A 2 13.71 14.14 -22.39
N PHE A 3 13.64 14.07 -21.07
CA PHE A 3 12.45 14.26 -20.25
C PHE A 3 12.78 15.16 -19.05
N ASP A 4 11.78 15.74 -18.43
CA ASP A 4 11.96 16.39 -17.13
C ASP A 4 12.01 15.33 -16.03
N ILE A 5 11.18 14.28 -16.15
CA ILE A 5 11.07 13.20 -15.14
C ILE A 5 11.04 11.85 -15.83
N VAL A 6 11.82 10.90 -15.28
CA VAL A 6 11.73 9.46 -15.60
C VAL A 6 11.27 8.70 -14.35
N ILE A 7 10.12 8.07 -14.42
CA ILE A 7 9.57 7.21 -13.37
C ILE A 7 9.89 5.75 -13.71
N VAL A 8 10.60 5.05 -12.85
CA VAL A 8 10.89 3.63 -13.00
C VAL A 8 9.93 2.84 -12.13
N GLY A 9 9.03 2.10 -12.78
CA GLY A 9 7.96 1.33 -12.17
C GLY A 9 6.57 1.85 -12.50
N GLY A 10 5.77 1.02 -13.19
CA GLY A 10 4.35 1.23 -13.52
C GLY A 10 3.41 0.61 -12.47
N GLY A 11 3.82 0.61 -11.20
CA GLY A 11 2.97 0.28 -10.06
C GLY A 11 2.04 1.44 -9.68
N LEU A 12 1.26 1.25 -8.62
CA LEU A 12 0.26 2.23 -8.17
C LEU A 12 0.87 3.59 -7.83
N ALA A 13 2.01 3.63 -7.12
CA ALA A 13 2.68 4.87 -6.76
C ALA A 13 3.25 5.59 -8.00
N GLY A 14 3.97 4.88 -8.88
CA GLY A 14 4.57 5.48 -10.08
C GLY A 14 3.52 6.02 -11.03
N LEU A 15 2.46 5.25 -11.30
CA LEU A 15 1.36 5.69 -12.17
C LEU A 15 0.57 6.85 -11.57
N SER A 16 0.27 6.83 -10.26
CA SER A 16 -0.44 7.95 -9.63
C SER A 16 0.36 9.24 -9.66
N LEU A 17 1.70 9.18 -9.52
CA LEU A 17 2.58 10.32 -9.73
C LEU A 17 2.49 10.84 -11.18
N ALA A 18 2.61 9.94 -12.17
CA ALA A 18 2.51 10.32 -13.58
C ALA A 18 1.18 11.00 -13.89
N VAL A 19 0.06 10.46 -13.38
CA VAL A 19 -1.28 11.05 -13.56
C VAL A 19 -1.41 12.38 -12.83
N ALA A 20 -0.85 12.52 -11.63
CA ALA A 20 -0.89 13.79 -10.87
C ALA A 20 -0.14 14.93 -11.57
N LEU A 21 0.82 14.61 -12.43
CA LEU A 21 1.59 15.56 -13.23
C LEU A 21 0.96 15.89 -14.60
N ARG A 22 -0.19 15.30 -14.96
CA ARG A 22 -0.80 15.43 -16.31
C ARG A 22 -1.13 16.87 -16.69
N THR A 23 -1.42 17.74 -15.74
CA THR A 23 -1.79 19.14 -15.98
C THR A 23 -0.59 20.10 -15.93
N THR A 24 0.62 19.58 -15.77
CA THR A 24 1.86 20.35 -15.77
C THR A 24 2.51 20.35 -17.16
N PRO A 25 3.38 21.31 -17.47
CA PRO A 25 4.16 21.31 -18.71
C PRO A 25 5.31 20.29 -18.69
N LEU A 26 5.49 19.54 -17.59
CA LEU A 26 6.59 18.61 -17.42
C LEU A 26 6.43 17.37 -18.31
N SER A 27 7.46 17.01 -19.05
CA SER A 27 7.54 15.78 -19.83
C SER A 27 7.92 14.60 -18.94
N VAL A 28 7.10 13.55 -18.94
CA VAL A 28 7.25 12.38 -18.07
C VAL A 28 7.46 11.12 -18.90
N ALA A 29 8.49 10.34 -18.57
CA ALA A 29 8.64 8.98 -19.06
C ALA A 29 8.29 7.98 -17.92
N VAL A 30 7.54 6.93 -18.23
CA VAL A 30 7.28 5.81 -17.32
C VAL A 30 7.89 4.55 -17.92
N VAL A 31 8.80 3.92 -17.17
CA VAL A 31 9.48 2.67 -17.58
C VAL A 31 8.90 1.51 -16.80
N GLU A 32 8.33 0.52 -17.50
CA GLU A 32 7.70 -0.64 -16.88
C GLU A 32 8.05 -1.93 -17.64
N GLY A 33 8.39 -2.96 -16.88
CA GLY A 33 8.78 -4.26 -17.44
C GLY A 33 7.63 -5.07 -18.01
N ARG A 34 6.42 -4.86 -17.50
CA ARG A 34 5.24 -5.64 -17.90
C ARG A 34 3.97 -4.79 -17.88
N GLN A 35 3.25 -4.83 -18.98
CA GLN A 35 1.94 -4.19 -19.05
C GLN A 35 0.98 -4.77 -18.00
N PRO A 36 0.22 -3.94 -17.27
CA PRO A 36 -0.84 -4.41 -16.39
C PRO A 36 -1.86 -5.26 -17.14
N VAL A 37 -2.22 -6.40 -16.57
CA VAL A 37 -3.22 -7.30 -17.16
C VAL A 37 -4.55 -7.10 -16.45
N ARG A 38 -5.57 -6.75 -17.21
CA ARG A 38 -6.94 -6.74 -16.71
C ARG A 38 -7.39 -8.20 -16.48
N ARG A 39 -7.78 -8.53 -15.26
CA ARG A 39 -8.29 -9.86 -14.91
C ARG A 39 -9.80 -9.88 -15.08
N GLU A 40 -10.35 -10.99 -15.58
CA GLU A 40 -11.79 -11.21 -15.67
C GLU A 40 -12.40 -11.52 -14.30
N GLY A 41 -11.64 -12.22 -13.41
CA GLY A 41 -12.04 -12.57 -12.06
C GLY A 41 -11.58 -11.56 -10.99
N TRP A 42 -11.76 -11.94 -9.72
CA TRP A 42 -11.27 -11.18 -8.58
C TRP A 42 -9.75 -11.30 -8.44
N ASP A 43 -9.10 -10.16 -8.13
CA ASP A 43 -7.71 -10.15 -7.70
C ASP A 43 -7.63 -10.51 -6.21
N SER A 44 -6.67 -11.35 -5.84
CA SER A 44 -6.38 -11.62 -4.42
C SER A 44 -5.61 -10.47 -3.74
N ARG A 45 -5.02 -9.57 -4.53
CA ARG A 45 -4.31 -8.40 -4.02
C ARG A 45 -5.27 -7.24 -3.84
N ILE A 46 -5.71 -7.07 -2.60
CA ILE A 46 -6.72 -6.09 -2.20
C ILE A 46 -6.07 -5.03 -1.31
N TYR A 47 -6.55 -3.79 -1.42
CA TYR A 47 -6.11 -2.67 -0.60
C TYR A 47 -7.28 -2.00 0.12
N ALA A 48 -7.00 -1.49 1.31
CA ALA A 48 -7.85 -0.53 2.00
C ALA A 48 -7.35 0.87 1.67
N VAL A 49 -8.10 1.61 0.85
CA VAL A 49 -7.79 2.99 0.48
C VAL A 49 -8.42 3.92 1.50
N SER A 50 -7.61 4.77 2.14
CA SER A 50 -8.10 5.75 3.12
C SER A 50 -8.85 6.89 2.43
N PRO A 51 -9.75 7.60 3.15
CA PRO A 51 -10.47 8.76 2.61
C PRO A 51 -9.57 9.87 2.05
N GLY A 52 -8.40 10.09 2.66
CA GLY A 52 -7.42 11.05 2.13
C GLY A 52 -6.86 10.64 0.77
N ASN A 53 -6.65 9.35 0.56
CA ASN A 53 -6.13 8.81 -0.71
C ASN A 53 -7.24 8.62 -1.76
N GLU A 54 -8.47 8.33 -1.35
CA GLU A 54 -9.63 8.38 -2.24
C GLU A 54 -9.77 9.79 -2.86
N ARG A 55 -9.74 10.84 -2.03
CA ARG A 55 -9.77 12.24 -2.49
C ARG A 55 -8.61 12.52 -3.45
N PHE A 56 -7.40 12.06 -3.16
CA PHE A 56 -6.27 12.21 -4.08
C PHE A 56 -6.52 11.52 -5.43
N LEU A 57 -6.99 10.29 -5.43
CA LEU A 57 -7.33 9.56 -6.67
C LEU A 57 -8.47 10.24 -7.44
N ALA A 58 -9.43 10.86 -6.73
CA ALA A 58 -10.50 11.66 -7.32
C ALA A 58 -9.97 12.98 -7.91
N GLU A 59 -9.11 13.70 -7.21
CA GLU A 59 -8.45 14.93 -7.68
C GLU A 59 -7.66 14.71 -8.99
N ILE A 60 -6.96 13.58 -9.08
CA ILE A 60 -6.25 13.21 -10.31
C ILE A 60 -7.17 12.57 -11.37
N GLY A 61 -8.47 12.42 -11.09
CA GLY A 61 -9.50 11.93 -12.01
C GLY A 61 -9.46 10.44 -12.29
N ALA A 62 -8.84 9.64 -11.42
CA ALA A 62 -8.81 8.19 -11.57
C ALA A 62 -9.99 7.51 -10.88
N TRP A 63 -10.41 8.00 -9.71
CA TRP A 63 -11.44 7.35 -8.87
C TRP A 63 -12.79 7.22 -9.56
N GLN A 64 -13.22 8.24 -10.30
CA GLN A 64 -14.52 8.29 -10.97
C GLN A 64 -14.68 7.27 -12.10
N HIS A 65 -13.57 6.76 -12.62
CA HIS A 65 -13.54 5.79 -13.70
C HIS A 65 -13.41 4.34 -13.23
N LEU A 66 -13.23 4.15 -11.91
CA LEU A 66 -13.19 2.82 -11.33
C LEU A 66 -14.57 2.17 -11.34
N ASP A 67 -14.63 0.88 -11.54
CA ASP A 67 -15.87 0.11 -11.45
C ASP A 67 -16.39 0.11 -10.00
N GLN A 68 -17.36 0.95 -9.72
CA GLN A 68 -17.95 1.12 -8.39
C GLN A 68 -18.61 -0.17 -7.85
N ALA A 69 -19.02 -1.08 -8.74
CA ALA A 69 -19.55 -2.38 -8.34
C ALA A 69 -18.50 -3.32 -7.73
N ARG A 70 -17.23 -2.96 -7.86
CA ARG A 70 -16.07 -3.70 -7.31
C ARG A 70 -15.41 -3.00 -6.11
N ILE A 71 -16.01 -1.95 -5.59
CA ILE A 71 -15.51 -1.20 -4.43
C ILE A 71 -16.47 -1.43 -3.27
N ALA A 72 -15.94 -1.80 -2.09
CA ALA A 72 -16.73 -1.94 -0.89
C ALA A 72 -16.31 -0.92 0.17
N PRO A 73 -17.27 -0.20 0.79
CA PRO A 73 -16.97 0.68 1.92
C PRO A 73 -16.67 -0.12 3.18
N VAL A 74 -15.83 0.43 4.05
CA VAL A 74 -15.67 0.00 5.44
C VAL A 74 -16.33 1.05 6.33
N ARG A 75 -17.44 0.70 6.97
CA ARG A 75 -18.14 1.58 7.90
C ARG A 75 -17.91 1.25 9.36
N THR A 76 -17.56 -0.01 9.60
CA THR A 76 -17.23 -0.50 10.95
C THR A 76 -15.95 -1.33 10.88
N MET A 77 -15.12 -1.25 11.92
CA MET A 77 -13.97 -2.13 12.10
C MET A 77 -14.02 -2.71 13.51
N GLU A 78 -14.02 -4.02 13.62
CA GLU A 78 -14.01 -4.76 14.88
C GLU A 78 -12.67 -5.46 15.06
N ILE A 79 -11.96 -5.14 16.12
CA ILE A 79 -10.64 -5.66 16.47
C ILE A 79 -10.76 -6.50 17.72
N TYR A 80 -10.24 -7.73 17.66
CA TYR A 80 -10.24 -8.72 18.73
C TYR A 80 -8.83 -9.06 19.17
N GLY A 81 -8.59 -8.98 20.46
CA GLY A 81 -7.36 -9.47 21.07
C GLY A 81 -7.47 -10.95 21.44
N ASP A 82 -6.36 -11.53 21.84
CA ASP A 82 -6.20 -12.96 22.14
C ASP A 82 -6.72 -13.41 23.53
N ALA A 83 -7.12 -12.47 24.40
CA ALA A 83 -7.66 -12.74 25.73
C ALA A 83 -8.89 -11.86 26.04
N GLY A 84 -9.83 -11.75 25.10
CA GLY A 84 -11.09 -11.02 25.29
C GLY A 84 -10.97 -9.49 25.18
N GLY A 85 -9.85 -8.98 24.64
CA GLY A 85 -9.74 -7.57 24.27
C GLY A 85 -10.60 -7.25 23.04
N ARG A 86 -11.25 -6.10 23.06
CA ARG A 86 -12.05 -5.62 21.93
C ARG A 86 -11.87 -4.11 21.72
N LEU A 87 -11.81 -3.70 20.47
CA LEU A 87 -11.77 -2.30 20.06
C LEU A 87 -12.60 -2.15 18.78
N ASP A 88 -13.59 -1.27 18.82
CA ASP A 88 -14.50 -1.03 17.71
C ASP A 88 -14.33 0.40 17.20
N PHE A 89 -14.26 0.54 15.89
CA PHE A 89 -14.33 1.82 15.19
C PHE A 89 -15.58 1.88 14.34
N SER A 90 -16.22 3.05 14.33
CA SER A 90 -17.42 3.34 13.54
C SER A 90 -17.23 4.64 12.78
N ALA A 91 -17.52 4.63 11.49
CA ALA A 91 -17.55 5.83 10.66
C ALA A 91 -18.55 6.85 11.21
N PHE A 92 -19.73 6.39 11.64
CA PHE A 92 -20.78 7.23 12.24
C PHE A 92 -20.30 7.94 13.51
N ASP A 93 -19.67 7.22 14.44
CA ASP A 93 -19.16 7.79 15.68
C ASP A 93 -18.05 8.82 15.43
N SER A 94 -17.28 8.62 14.37
CA SER A 94 -16.16 9.49 13.99
C SER A 94 -16.57 10.66 13.08
N GLY A 95 -17.86 10.74 12.72
CA GLY A 95 -18.42 11.82 11.89
C GLY A 95 -17.94 11.79 10.44
N VAL A 96 -17.61 10.59 9.91
CA VAL A 96 -17.21 10.38 8.50
C VAL A 96 -18.17 9.42 7.83
N SER A 97 -18.19 9.41 6.51
CA SER A 97 -19.03 8.49 5.74
C SER A 97 -18.50 7.07 5.77
N GLU A 98 -17.19 6.90 5.59
CA GLU A 98 -16.47 5.60 5.57
C GLU A 98 -15.11 5.73 6.28
N LEU A 99 -14.64 4.61 6.83
CA LEU A 99 -13.29 4.48 7.40
C LEU A 99 -12.25 4.19 6.30
N ALA A 100 -12.64 3.44 5.28
CA ALA A 100 -11.83 3.09 4.11
C ALA A 100 -12.70 2.55 2.98
N TRP A 101 -12.11 2.38 1.81
CA TRP A 101 -12.68 1.61 0.70
C TRP A 101 -11.79 0.42 0.38
N ILE A 102 -12.40 -0.74 0.23
CA ILE A 102 -11.71 -1.97 -0.15
C ILE A 102 -11.80 -2.14 -1.66
N ILE A 103 -10.63 -2.25 -2.29
CA ILE A 103 -10.52 -2.26 -3.75
C ILE A 103 -9.34 -3.13 -4.21
N GLU A 104 -9.47 -3.69 -5.39
CA GLU A 104 -8.44 -4.52 -6.02
C GLU A 104 -7.29 -3.69 -6.57
N SER A 105 -6.06 -4.20 -6.37
CA SER A 105 -4.85 -3.59 -6.92
C SER A 105 -4.91 -3.42 -8.44
N SER A 106 -5.34 -4.46 -9.14
CA SER A 106 -5.41 -4.48 -10.60
C SER A 106 -6.42 -3.49 -11.17
N LEU A 107 -7.50 -3.21 -10.44
CA LEU A 107 -8.52 -2.24 -10.86
C LEU A 107 -7.95 -0.82 -10.86
N ILE A 108 -7.30 -0.41 -9.75
CA ILE A 108 -6.66 0.92 -9.66
C ILE A 108 -5.53 1.04 -10.68
N GLN A 109 -4.66 0.02 -10.76
CA GLN A 109 -3.51 0.04 -11.67
C GLN A 109 -3.95 0.14 -13.13
N GLY A 110 -4.99 -0.62 -13.51
CA GLY A 110 -5.53 -0.59 -14.87
C GLY A 110 -6.04 0.79 -15.26
N GLU A 111 -6.80 1.47 -14.38
CA GLU A 111 -7.32 2.81 -14.66
C GLU A 111 -6.20 3.85 -14.75
N LEU A 112 -5.26 3.84 -13.79
CA LEU A 112 -4.11 4.74 -13.82
C LEU A 112 -3.27 4.54 -15.09
N TRP A 113 -3.06 3.29 -15.51
CA TRP A 113 -2.34 2.93 -16.72
C TRP A 113 -3.02 3.49 -17.99
N GLU A 114 -4.33 3.27 -18.11
CA GLU A 114 -5.10 3.80 -19.26
C GLU A 114 -5.15 5.33 -19.24
N THR A 115 -5.16 5.94 -18.05
CA THR A 115 -5.07 7.40 -17.92
C THR A 115 -3.72 7.92 -18.41
N VAL A 116 -2.60 7.31 -18.01
CA VAL A 116 -1.25 7.69 -18.49
C VAL A 116 -1.14 7.56 -20.01
N LYS A 117 -1.73 6.52 -20.62
CA LYS A 117 -1.74 6.34 -22.08
C LYS A 117 -2.45 7.47 -22.83
N ARG A 118 -3.44 8.09 -22.21
CA ARG A 118 -4.26 9.17 -22.84
C ARG A 118 -3.69 10.56 -22.63
N GLN A 119 -2.72 10.75 -21.72
CA GLN A 119 -2.17 12.08 -21.44
C GLN A 119 -1.03 12.46 -22.41
N GLY A 120 -1.02 13.71 -22.85
CA GLY A 120 -0.10 14.19 -23.90
C GLY A 120 1.34 14.45 -23.41
N ASN A 121 1.56 14.58 -22.10
CA ASN A 121 2.87 14.89 -21.53
C ASN A 121 3.62 13.63 -21.02
N ALA A 122 3.03 12.43 -21.14
CA ALA A 122 3.65 11.18 -20.70
C ALA A 122 3.98 10.25 -21.86
N THR A 123 5.11 9.55 -21.75
CA THR A 123 5.54 8.50 -22.67
C THR A 123 5.75 7.21 -21.90
N LEU A 124 5.05 6.14 -22.30
CA LEU A 124 5.20 4.80 -21.71
C LEU A 124 6.27 4.00 -22.46
N PHE A 125 7.24 3.49 -21.72
CA PHE A 125 8.22 2.51 -22.19
C PHE A 125 7.85 1.16 -21.57
N CYS A 126 7.07 0.36 -22.29
CA CYS A 126 6.61 -0.96 -21.86
C CYS A 126 6.40 -1.90 -23.06
N PRO A 127 6.99 -3.10 -23.06
CA PRO A 127 7.90 -3.62 -22.04
C PRO A 127 9.30 -2.99 -22.14
N ALA A 128 9.84 -2.51 -21.01
CA ALA A 128 11.20 -2.00 -20.93
C ALA A 128 11.78 -2.25 -19.54
N ARG A 129 13.08 -2.53 -19.46
CA ARG A 129 13.79 -2.77 -18.21
C ARG A 129 14.96 -1.80 -18.09
N PRO A 130 15.19 -1.21 -16.92
CA PRO A 130 16.39 -0.44 -16.67
C PRO A 130 17.62 -1.36 -16.64
N GLU A 131 18.75 -0.91 -17.18
CA GLU A 131 20.02 -1.65 -17.24
C GLU A 131 21.16 -0.89 -16.59
N ALA A 132 21.26 0.43 -16.80
CA ALA A 132 22.25 1.27 -16.16
C ALA A 132 21.67 2.63 -15.76
N LEU A 133 22.16 3.17 -14.65
CA LEU A 133 21.78 4.49 -14.14
C LEU A 133 23.03 5.27 -13.79
N ALA A 134 23.16 6.48 -14.34
CA ALA A 134 24.26 7.40 -14.07
C ALA A 134 23.73 8.79 -13.74
N PHE A 135 24.45 9.50 -12.91
CA PHE A 135 24.12 10.86 -12.49
C PHE A 135 25.27 11.82 -12.82
N SER A 136 24.94 12.99 -13.32
CA SER A 136 25.82 14.15 -13.43
C SER A 136 25.28 15.30 -12.58
N ALA A 137 25.96 16.42 -12.52
CA ALA A 137 25.53 17.56 -11.74
C ALA A 137 24.14 18.09 -12.19
N ASP A 138 23.84 18.01 -13.47
CA ASP A 138 22.65 18.60 -14.09
C ASP A 138 21.66 17.59 -14.67
N ARG A 139 22.01 16.31 -14.76
CA ARG A 139 21.19 15.26 -15.41
C ARG A 139 21.35 13.88 -14.77
N ALA A 140 20.27 13.12 -14.82
CA ALA A 140 20.29 11.67 -14.67
C ALA A 140 20.16 11.01 -16.05
N GLN A 141 20.83 9.88 -16.24
CA GLN A 141 20.78 9.09 -17.47
C GLN A 141 20.42 7.66 -17.14
N LEU A 142 19.30 7.19 -17.68
CA LEU A 142 18.83 5.81 -17.57
C LEU A 142 19.00 5.10 -18.92
N THR A 143 19.77 4.03 -18.95
CA THR A 143 19.90 3.14 -20.11
C THR A 143 18.92 1.98 -19.95
N LEU A 144 18.15 1.70 -21.00
CA LEU A 144 17.22 0.57 -21.06
C LEU A 144 17.91 -0.64 -21.71
N GLY A 145 17.43 -1.85 -21.40
CA GLY A 145 17.99 -3.10 -21.91
C GLY A 145 17.92 -3.30 -23.44
N ASP A 146 17.21 -2.43 -24.17
CA ASP A 146 17.19 -2.37 -25.62
C ASP A 146 18.15 -1.32 -26.19
N GLY A 147 18.99 -0.72 -25.36
CA GLY A 147 19.99 0.28 -25.71
C GLY A 147 19.47 1.71 -25.80
N ARG A 148 18.19 1.97 -25.60
CA ARG A 148 17.64 3.35 -25.54
C ARG A 148 18.17 4.05 -24.29
N ILE A 149 18.50 5.33 -24.43
CA ILE A 149 18.98 6.19 -23.35
C ILE A 149 17.95 7.29 -23.10
N LEU A 150 17.47 7.34 -21.86
CA LEU A 150 16.59 8.38 -21.35
C LEU A 150 17.40 9.31 -20.44
N THR A 151 17.37 10.61 -20.74
CA THR A 151 18.02 11.65 -19.94
C THR A 151 16.96 12.47 -19.25
N ALA A 152 17.09 12.73 -17.95
CA ALA A 152 16.11 13.47 -17.17
C ALA A 152 16.74 14.42 -16.16
N ASP A 153 15.96 15.40 -15.72
CA ASP A 153 16.31 16.23 -14.56
C ASP A 153 16.17 15.43 -13.26
N LEU A 154 15.17 14.56 -13.20
CA LEU A 154 14.83 13.72 -12.05
C LEU A 154 14.48 12.29 -12.48
N VAL A 155 15.07 11.32 -11.81
CA VAL A 155 14.60 9.92 -11.82
C VAL A 155 13.79 9.65 -10.55
N VAL A 156 12.64 8.99 -10.68
CA VAL A 156 11.81 8.56 -9.55
C VAL A 156 11.78 7.04 -9.51
N ALA A 157 12.30 6.46 -8.43
CA ALA A 157 12.21 5.03 -8.17
C ALA A 157 10.85 4.68 -7.58
N ALA A 158 10.04 3.94 -8.33
CA ALA A 158 8.72 3.43 -7.97
C ALA A 158 8.60 1.92 -8.26
N ASP A 159 9.74 1.23 -8.33
CA ASP A 159 9.93 -0.16 -8.77
C ASP A 159 9.87 -1.18 -7.64
N GLY A 160 9.23 -0.80 -6.52
CA GLY A 160 8.85 -1.72 -5.45
C GLY A 160 9.93 -2.00 -4.41
N ALA A 161 9.65 -2.93 -3.49
CA ALA A 161 10.48 -3.21 -2.32
C ALA A 161 11.92 -3.64 -2.68
N ASP A 162 12.08 -4.42 -3.75
CA ASP A 162 13.37 -4.87 -4.28
C ASP A 162 13.91 -3.94 -5.38
N SER A 163 13.68 -2.62 -5.23
CA SER A 163 14.01 -1.59 -6.20
C SER A 163 15.42 -1.72 -6.77
N TRP A 164 15.49 -1.97 -8.08
CA TRP A 164 16.72 -1.93 -8.85
C TRP A 164 17.27 -0.49 -8.91
N THR A 165 16.40 0.48 -9.13
CA THR A 165 16.76 1.90 -9.25
C THR A 165 17.44 2.42 -7.98
N ARG A 166 16.88 2.09 -6.80
CA ARG A 166 17.48 2.40 -5.50
C ARG A 166 18.87 1.78 -5.37
N SER A 167 19.00 0.50 -5.72
CA SER A 167 20.27 -0.22 -5.63
C SER A 167 21.31 0.30 -6.62
N ALA A 168 20.91 0.62 -7.86
CA ALA A 168 21.79 1.21 -8.88
C ALA A 168 22.28 2.61 -8.50
N ALA A 169 21.49 3.35 -7.69
CA ALA A 169 21.90 4.64 -7.13
C ALA A 169 22.77 4.52 -5.88
N GLY A 170 23.16 3.31 -5.46
CA GLY A 170 24.01 3.08 -4.29
C GLY A 170 23.32 3.28 -2.94
N ILE A 171 22.00 3.37 -2.89
CA ILE A 171 21.25 3.49 -1.64
C ILE A 171 21.04 2.10 -1.05
N ALA A 172 21.90 1.72 -0.11
CA ALA A 172 21.79 0.47 0.64
C ALA A 172 20.62 0.52 1.62
N VAL A 173 19.94 -0.60 1.81
CA VAL A 173 18.85 -0.75 2.77
C VAL A 173 18.98 -2.05 3.55
N ASP A 174 18.56 -2.02 4.80
CA ASP A 174 18.45 -3.19 5.63
C ASP A 174 17.00 -3.68 5.67
N PHE A 175 16.79 -4.94 5.32
CA PHE A 175 15.52 -5.61 5.45
C PHE A 175 15.46 -6.34 6.80
N LYS A 176 14.52 -5.96 7.62
CA LYS A 176 14.19 -6.71 8.84
C LYS A 176 13.03 -7.66 8.53
N SER A 177 13.33 -8.95 8.45
CA SER A 177 12.27 -9.97 8.36
C SER A 177 11.49 -10.03 9.66
N TYR A 178 10.17 -10.15 9.53
CA TYR A 178 9.30 -10.48 10.66
C TYR A 178 9.24 -11.99 10.94
N GLY A 179 9.77 -12.86 10.07
CA GLY A 179 9.58 -14.31 10.13
C GLY A 179 8.11 -14.69 9.92
N GLU A 180 7.41 -13.88 9.15
CA GLU A 180 6.00 -14.00 8.84
C GLU A 180 5.76 -13.85 7.34
N THR A 181 4.73 -14.54 6.87
CA THR A 181 4.24 -14.46 5.49
C THR A 181 2.79 -14.00 5.50
N GLY A 182 2.45 -13.01 4.68
CA GLY A 182 1.08 -12.60 4.43
C GLY A 182 0.43 -13.57 3.47
N VAL A 183 -0.61 -14.27 3.93
CA VAL A 183 -1.44 -15.15 3.09
C VAL A 183 -2.72 -14.42 2.75
N VAL A 184 -3.05 -14.32 1.45
CA VAL A 184 -4.24 -13.63 0.95
C VAL A 184 -5.10 -14.56 0.11
N ALA A 185 -6.41 -14.46 0.27
CA ALA A 185 -7.40 -15.14 -0.56
C ALA A 185 -8.77 -14.46 -0.39
N ASN A 186 -9.67 -14.63 -1.37
CA ASN A 186 -11.03 -14.11 -1.28
C ASN A 186 -12.04 -15.26 -1.11
N PHE A 187 -13.09 -14.99 -0.33
CA PHE A 187 -14.13 -15.98 -0.01
C PHE A 187 -15.53 -15.36 -0.15
N ALA A 188 -16.48 -16.16 -0.59
CA ALA A 188 -17.90 -15.87 -0.43
C ALA A 188 -18.35 -16.34 0.95
N CYS A 189 -19.23 -15.60 1.60
CA CYS A 189 -19.70 -15.82 2.97
C CYS A 189 -21.18 -16.19 3.00
N GLU A 190 -21.56 -17.07 3.92
CA GLU A 190 -22.96 -17.40 4.18
C GLU A 190 -23.74 -16.22 4.76
N LYS A 191 -23.12 -15.48 5.68
CA LYS A 191 -23.73 -14.33 6.35
C LYS A 191 -23.14 -13.01 5.84
N PRO A 192 -23.93 -11.92 5.79
CA PRO A 192 -23.45 -10.62 5.34
C PRO A 192 -22.46 -10.00 6.33
N HIS A 193 -21.38 -9.41 5.80
CA HIS A 193 -20.39 -8.66 6.59
C HIS A 193 -20.86 -7.25 7.00
N ARG A 194 -21.91 -6.69 6.37
CA ARG A 194 -22.51 -5.38 6.69
C ARG A 194 -21.46 -4.25 6.70
N ASP A 195 -20.60 -4.18 5.70
CA ASP A 195 -19.53 -3.19 5.57
C ASP A 195 -18.54 -3.15 6.75
N THR A 196 -18.40 -4.29 7.43
CA THR A 196 -17.53 -4.44 8.61
C THR A 196 -16.23 -5.13 8.22
N ALA A 197 -15.10 -4.48 8.54
CA ALA A 197 -13.79 -5.11 8.56
C ALA A 197 -13.55 -5.76 9.93
N TYR A 198 -12.99 -6.95 9.92
CA TYR A 198 -12.67 -7.69 11.15
C TYR A 198 -11.16 -7.91 11.24
N GLN A 199 -10.63 -7.86 12.46
CA GLN A 199 -9.23 -8.17 12.71
C GLN A 199 -9.07 -8.94 14.02
N TRP A 200 -8.36 -10.06 13.97
CA TRP A 200 -8.04 -10.88 15.13
C TRP A 200 -6.54 -10.93 15.35
N PHE A 201 -6.12 -10.57 16.56
CA PHE A 201 -4.75 -10.72 17.03
C PHE A 201 -4.66 -12.01 17.84
N GLY A 202 -3.88 -12.97 17.38
CA GLY A 202 -3.75 -14.27 18.02
C GLY A 202 -2.33 -14.84 18.01
N GLY A 203 -2.16 -15.98 18.64
CA GLY A 203 -0.86 -16.69 18.71
C GLY A 203 -0.37 -17.20 17.34
N ASP A 204 -1.27 -17.34 16.37
CA ASP A 204 -0.98 -17.81 15.02
C ASP A 204 -0.86 -16.64 14.02
N GLY A 205 -0.68 -15.43 14.54
CA GLY A 205 -0.51 -14.20 13.75
C GLY A 205 -1.71 -13.27 13.81
N VAL A 206 -1.87 -12.44 12.79
CA VAL A 206 -2.96 -11.49 12.70
C VAL A 206 -3.80 -11.80 11.46
N LEU A 207 -5.05 -12.14 11.69
CA LEU A 207 -6.04 -12.36 10.64
C LEU A 207 -6.87 -11.11 10.44
N ALA A 208 -7.04 -10.67 9.19
CA ALA A 208 -7.99 -9.63 8.82
C ALA A 208 -8.96 -10.14 7.75
N TRP A 209 -10.21 -9.77 7.88
CA TRP A 209 -11.24 -9.92 6.86
C TRP A 209 -11.72 -8.55 6.42
N LEU A 210 -11.57 -8.26 5.16
CA LEU A 210 -11.95 -6.99 4.55
C LEU A 210 -13.21 -7.21 3.70
N PRO A 211 -14.26 -6.38 3.84
CA PRO A 211 -15.48 -6.54 3.07
C PRO A 211 -15.22 -6.35 1.58
N LEU A 212 -15.80 -7.20 0.75
CA LEU A 212 -15.88 -7.06 -0.70
C LEU A 212 -17.35 -6.94 -1.11
N PRO A 213 -17.65 -6.39 -2.30
CA PRO A 213 -19.03 -6.27 -2.77
C PRO A 213 -19.82 -7.59 -2.69
N GLY A 214 -21.08 -7.48 -2.33
CA GLY A 214 -21.91 -8.64 -2.03
C GLY A 214 -21.56 -9.29 -0.69
N ASN A 215 -21.75 -10.59 -0.58
CA ASN A 215 -21.40 -11.36 0.61
C ASN A 215 -20.00 -11.99 0.44
N MET A 216 -18.98 -11.18 0.17
CA MET A 216 -17.60 -11.64 0.01
C MET A 216 -16.66 -10.92 0.95
N ILE A 217 -15.56 -11.59 1.27
CA ILE A 217 -14.44 -11.00 2.00
C ILE A 217 -13.12 -11.28 1.29
N SER A 218 -12.18 -10.38 1.50
CA SER A 218 -10.75 -10.63 1.28
C SER A 218 -10.09 -10.93 2.62
N MET A 219 -9.41 -12.07 2.71
CA MET A 219 -8.60 -12.45 3.84
C MET A 219 -7.16 -11.95 3.66
N VAL A 220 -6.61 -11.37 4.71
CA VAL A 220 -5.17 -11.13 4.87
C VAL A 220 -4.74 -11.76 6.19
N TRP A 221 -3.92 -12.81 6.13
CA TRP A 221 -3.41 -13.49 7.33
C TRP A 221 -1.90 -13.32 7.43
N SER A 222 -1.44 -12.44 8.30
CA SER A 222 -0.02 -12.31 8.64
C SER A 222 0.32 -13.45 9.61
N ALA A 223 0.85 -14.53 9.10
CA ALA A 223 1.11 -15.75 9.85
C ALA A 223 2.61 -16.06 9.93
N PRO A 224 3.10 -16.70 11.04
CA PRO A 224 4.45 -17.26 11.08
C PRO A 224 4.72 -18.12 9.85
N ASP A 225 5.96 -18.11 9.33
CA ASP A 225 6.30 -18.74 8.06
C ASP A 225 5.92 -20.24 7.98
N ASP A 226 6.00 -20.98 9.08
CA ASP A 226 5.61 -22.40 9.14
C ASP A 226 4.11 -22.57 9.00
N HIS A 227 3.33 -21.74 9.69
CA HIS A 227 1.87 -21.74 9.59
C HIS A 227 1.42 -21.29 8.20
N ALA A 228 2.02 -20.24 7.67
CA ALA A 228 1.73 -19.75 6.32
C ALA A 228 1.99 -20.83 5.25
N ARG A 229 3.08 -21.60 5.35
CA ARG A 229 3.35 -22.74 4.46
C ARG A 229 2.26 -23.79 4.54
N THR A 230 1.75 -24.07 5.74
CA THR A 230 0.64 -25.01 5.92
C THR A 230 -0.62 -24.50 5.23
N LEU A 231 -0.97 -23.21 5.42
CA LEU A 231 -2.15 -22.60 4.78
C LEU A 231 -2.05 -22.59 3.25
N LEU A 232 -0.86 -22.26 2.72
CA LEU A 232 -0.61 -22.19 1.27
C LEU A 232 -0.57 -23.58 0.59
N ALA A 233 -0.35 -24.64 1.35
CA ALA A 233 -0.39 -26.01 0.84
C ALA A 233 -1.81 -26.58 0.71
N LEU A 234 -2.81 -25.94 1.33
CA LEU A 234 -4.21 -26.34 1.27
C LEU A 234 -4.82 -26.01 -0.10
N THR A 235 -5.72 -26.86 -0.56
CA THR A 235 -6.59 -26.48 -1.67
C THR A 235 -7.53 -25.33 -1.27
N PRO A 236 -8.06 -24.56 -2.23
CA PRO A 236 -8.97 -23.46 -1.91
C PRO A 236 -10.18 -23.91 -1.05
N ALA A 237 -10.71 -25.11 -1.27
CA ALA A 237 -11.83 -25.65 -0.49
C ALA A 237 -11.42 -26.03 0.94
N GLU A 238 -10.25 -26.64 1.12
CA GLU A 238 -9.73 -27.00 2.44
C GLU A 238 -9.40 -25.76 3.29
N LEU A 239 -8.96 -24.66 2.66
CA LEU A 239 -8.62 -23.41 3.32
C LEU A 239 -9.83 -22.74 3.98
N CYS A 240 -11.05 -22.95 3.46
CA CYS A 240 -12.27 -22.34 3.99
C CYS A 240 -12.49 -22.67 5.48
N ARG A 241 -12.21 -23.90 5.90
CA ARG A 241 -12.45 -24.35 7.27
C ARG A 241 -11.55 -23.66 8.30
N PRO A 242 -10.20 -23.67 8.17
CA PRO A 242 -9.34 -22.98 9.12
C PRO A 242 -9.56 -21.46 9.12
N VAL A 243 -9.87 -20.85 7.97
CA VAL A 243 -10.17 -19.41 7.89
C VAL A 243 -11.47 -19.08 8.62
N ALA A 244 -12.55 -19.86 8.43
CA ALA A 244 -13.80 -19.65 9.15
C ALA A 244 -13.63 -19.82 10.66
N ALA A 245 -12.89 -20.85 11.09
CA ALA A 245 -12.60 -21.12 12.51
C ALA A 245 -11.77 -20.00 13.16
N ALA A 246 -10.75 -19.51 12.47
CA ALA A 246 -9.91 -18.41 12.99
C ALA A 246 -10.68 -17.08 13.11
N GLY A 247 -11.73 -16.88 12.31
CA GLY A 247 -12.67 -15.76 12.42
C GLY A 247 -13.91 -16.07 13.27
N ASP A 248 -13.83 -17.07 14.14
CA ASP A 248 -14.90 -17.44 15.09
C ASP A 248 -16.26 -17.73 14.41
N HIS A 249 -16.23 -18.22 13.18
CA HIS A 249 -17.40 -18.51 12.35
C HIS A 249 -18.40 -17.35 12.21
N ARG A 250 -17.94 -16.11 12.36
CA ARG A 250 -18.80 -14.91 12.36
C ARG A 250 -19.64 -14.75 11.10
N LEU A 251 -19.05 -15.09 9.96
CA LEU A 251 -19.72 -14.98 8.66
C LEU A 251 -20.26 -16.33 8.14
N GLY A 252 -20.37 -17.32 9.06
CA GLY A 252 -20.85 -18.65 8.73
C GLY A 252 -19.84 -19.48 7.95
N THR A 253 -20.33 -20.31 7.02
CA THR A 253 -19.49 -21.09 6.11
C THR A 253 -18.91 -20.19 5.03
N LEU A 254 -17.67 -20.53 4.60
CA LEU A 254 -16.97 -19.83 3.53
C LEU A 254 -16.87 -20.71 2.28
N SER A 255 -16.91 -20.08 1.12
CA SER A 255 -16.66 -20.74 -0.17
C SER A 255 -15.53 -20.01 -0.91
N PRO A 256 -14.60 -20.73 -1.58
CA PRO A 256 -13.43 -20.10 -2.17
C PRO A 256 -13.82 -19.29 -3.42
N VAL A 257 -13.23 -18.09 -3.57
CA VAL A 257 -13.36 -17.23 -4.75
C VAL A 257 -12.02 -17.13 -5.49
N THR A 258 -10.91 -17.01 -4.77
CA THR A 258 -9.57 -17.02 -5.35
C THR A 258 -8.68 -18.05 -4.67
N PRO A 259 -7.66 -18.60 -5.36
CA PRO A 259 -6.62 -19.37 -4.68
C PRO A 259 -5.84 -18.49 -3.70
N ALA A 260 -5.23 -19.12 -2.70
CA ALA A 260 -4.32 -18.44 -1.78
C ALA A 260 -3.02 -18.01 -2.49
N ALA A 261 -2.53 -16.84 -2.11
CA ALA A 261 -1.21 -16.34 -2.49
C ALA A 261 -0.45 -15.88 -1.24
N GLY A 262 0.88 -16.02 -1.24
CA GLY A 262 1.72 -15.64 -0.11
C GLY A 262 2.80 -14.64 -0.52
N PHE A 263 3.16 -13.75 0.42
CA PHE A 263 4.28 -12.83 0.26
C PHE A 263 4.99 -12.61 1.59
N PRO A 264 6.35 -12.55 1.60
CA PRO A 264 7.11 -12.38 2.83
C PRO A 264 6.88 -11.00 3.44
N LEU A 265 6.73 -10.95 4.76
CA LEU A 265 6.56 -9.70 5.50
C LEU A 265 7.92 -9.21 6.00
N ARG A 266 8.29 -8.01 5.59
CA ARG A 266 9.56 -7.39 5.96
C ARG A 266 9.40 -5.89 6.12
N LEU A 267 10.11 -5.34 7.09
CA LEU A 267 10.26 -3.91 7.29
C LEU A 267 11.49 -3.46 6.52
N MET A 268 11.34 -2.39 5.77
CA MET A 268 12.46 -1.69 5.15
C MET A 268 12.19 -0.20 5.16
N ARG A 269 13.24 0.56 5.35
CA ARG A 269 13.27 2.00 5.15
C ARG A 269 14.61 2.37 4.54
N ALA A 270 14.58 3.12 3.45
CA ALA A 270 15.78 3.72 2.93
C ALA A 270 16.33 4.76 3.95
N PRO A 271 17.63 4.85 4.15
CA PRO A 271 18.25 5.85 5.04
C PRO A 271 17.95 7.28 4.60
N SER A 272 17.77 7.50 3.29
CA SER A 272 17.24 8.71 2.68
C SER A 272 16.26 8.34 1.56
N ALA A 273 15.17 9.09 1.45
CA ALA A 273 14.22 8.95 0.35
C ALA A 273 14.67 9.71 -0.91
N VAL A 274 15.81 10.40 -0.86
CA VAL A 274 16.33 11.18 -1.98
C VAL A 274 17.86 11.01 -2.11
N ALA A 275 18.35 11.24 -3.32
CA ALA A 275 19.77 11.43 -3.65
C ALA A 275 19.85 12.49 -4.76
N PRO A 276 21.03 12.97 -5.17
CA PRO A 276 21.14 13.89 -6.28
C PRO A 276 20.40 13.36 -7.52
N ARG A 277 19.39 14.12 -7.99
CA ARG A 277 18.57 13.76 -9.14
C ARG A 277 17.71 12.48 -9.00
N LEU A 278 17.49 12.02 -7.77
CA LEU A 278 16.72 10.82 -7.48
C LEU A 278 15.73 11.04 -6.33
N ALA A 279 14.51 10.58 -6.49
CA ALA A 279 13.52 10.43 -5.41
C ALA A 279 13.01 8.98 -5.38
N LEU A 280 12.78 8.45 -4.18
CA LEU A 280 12.15 7.15 -3.95
C LEU A 280 10.72 7.37 -3.49
N ILE A 281 9.77 6.58 -3.99
CA ILE A 281 8.35 6.59 -3.59
C ILE A 281 7.81 5.17 -3.37
N GLY A 282 6.82 5.05 -2.51
CA GLY A 282 6.18 3.78 -2.19
C GLY A 282 7.15 2.75 -1.64
N ASP A 283 6.96 1.49 -2.01
CA ASP A 283 7.78 0.39 -1.49
C ASP A 283 9.27 0.49 -1.85
N ALA A 284 9.66 1.32 -2.83
CA ALA A 284 11.07 1.60 -3.10
C ALA A 284 11.73 2.43 -1.98
N ALA A 285 10.98 3.28 -1.29
CA ALA A 285 11.43 4.11 -0.19
C ALA A 285 11.26 3.43 1.17
N HIS A 286 10.13 2.74 1.38
CA HIS A 286 9.73 2.17 2.66
C HIS A 286 8.72 1.03 2.50
N THR A 287 8.88 -0.01 3.32
CA THR A 287 7.85 -1.04 3.50
C THR A 287 7.40 -1.06 4.96
N ILE A 288 6.15 -1.38 5.18
CA ILE A 288 5.55 -1.48 6.51
C ILE A 288 4.84 -2.82 6.67
N HIS A 289 4.61 -3.22 7.92
CA HIS A 289 3.80 -4.41 8.19
C HIS A 289 2.34 -4.17 7.78
N PRO A 290 1.66 -5.13 7.11
CA PRO A 290 0.31 -4.94 6.58
C PRO A 290 -0.80 -4.87 7.64
N LEU A 291 -0.46 -4.89 8.94
CA LEU A 291 -1.42 -4.81 10.06
C LEU A 291 -2.46 -3.70 9.94
N SER A 292 -2.08 -2.61 9.33
CA SER A 292 -2.95 -1.43 9.19
C SER A 292 -3.52 -1.24 7.77
N GLY A 293 -3.14 -2.09 6.80
CA GLY A 293 -3.52 -1.91 5.40
C GLY A 293 -2.99 -0.64 4.73
N HIS A 294 -2.03 0.06 5.36
CA HIS A 294 -1.59 1.40 4.95
C HIS A 294 -0.43 1.42 3.92
N GLY A 295 0.12 0.29 3.50
CA GLY A 295 1.29 0.28 2.59
C GLY A 295 1.08 1.11 1.33
N ILE A 296 -0.02 0.89 0.61
CA ILE A 296 -0.31 1.64 -0.61
C ILE A 296 -0.68 3.10 -0.32
N ASN A 297 -1.31 3.36 0.82
CA ASN A 297 -1.71 4.72 1.21
C ASN A 297 -0.49 5.63 1.37
N LEU A 298 0.60 5.13 1.95
CA LEU A 298 1.87 5.87 2.01
C LEU A 298 2.42 6.14 0.60
N GLY A 299 2.35 5.17 -0.32
CA GLY A 299 2.79 5.35 -1.70
C GLY A 299 2.00 6.42 -2.44
N PHE A 300 0.68 6.50 -2.25
CA PHE A 300 -0.14 7.58 -2.81
C PHE A 300 0.18 8.94 -2.19
N GLN A 301 0.43 8.99 -0.88
CA GLN A 301 0.85 10.21 -0.20
C GLN A 301 2.21 10.69 -0.68
N ASP A 302 3.16 9.78 -0.94
CA ASP A 302 4.45 10.12 -1.55
C ASP A 302 4.25 10.75 -2.93
N SER A 303 3.42 10.14 -3.76
CA SER A 303 3.09 10.62 -5.10
C SER A 303 2.43 12.00 -5.05
N LYS A 304 1.45 12.18 -4.14
CA LYS A 304 0.78 13.47 -3.92
C LYS A 304 1.75 14.56 -3.48
N ALA A 305 2.61 14.26 -2.50
CA ALA A 305 3.59 15.22 -1.98
C ALA A 305 4.61 15.62 -3.03
N LEU A 306 5.19 14.64 -3.74
CA LEU A 306 6.18 14.89 -4.78
C LEU A 306 5.56 15.66 -5.96
N ALA A 307 4.37 15.26 -6.43
CA ALA A 307 3.65 15.95 -7.50
C ALA A 307 3.34 17.40 -7.14
N GLY A 308 2.91 17.67 -5.91
CA GLY A 308 2.66 19.03 -5.42
C GLY A 308 3.92 19.91 -5.49
N LEU A 309 5.04 19.40 -4.98
CA LEU A 309 6.31 20.12 -5.00
C LEU A 309 6.83 20.37 -6.42
N LEU A 310 6.70 19.39 -7.31
CA LEU A 310 7.11 19.51 -8.72
C LEU A 310 6.24 20.50 -9.50
N ARG A 311 4.93 20.53 -9.23
CA ARG A 311 4.00 21.49 -9.84
C ARG A 311 4.25 22.93 -9.37
N ASP A 312 4.48 23.10 -8.07
CA ASP A 312 4.57 24.40 -7.42
C ASP A 312 6.02 24.97 -7.43
N LYS A 313 6.99 24.26 -8.04
CA LYS A 313 8.36 24.72 -8.13
C LYS A 313 8.47 25.99 -8.98
N PRO A 314 9.38 26.91 -8.65
CA PRO A 314 9.71 28.04 -9.53
C PRO A 314 10.26 27.55 -10.89
N GLU A 315 9.95 28.27 -11.98
CA GLU A 315 10.37 27.90 -13.35
C GLU A 315 11.90 27.77 -13.49
N TYR A 316 12.65 28.60 -12.79
CA TYR A 316 14.13 28.58 -12.82
C TYR A 316 14.76 27.36 -12.12
N ARG A 317 13.98 26.55 -11.39
CA ARG A 317 14.45 25.30 -10.79
C ARG A 317 14.09 24.11 -11.66
N ASP A 318 15.04 23.22 -11.86
CA ASP A 318 14.76 21.93 -12.48
C ASP A 318 14.08 20.96 -11.49
N CYS A 319 13.60 19.81 -11.99
CA CYS A 319 12.91 18.82 -11.17
C CYS A 319 13.84 18.08 -10.19
N GLY A 320 15.14 18.07 -10.46
CA GLY A 320 16.16 17.43 -9.61
C GLY A 320 16.85 18.36 -8.63
N ASP A 321 16.32 19.59 -8.41
CA ASP A 321 16.88 20.55 -7.43
C ASP A 321 16.92 19.91 -6.03
N GLU A 322 18.11 19.90 -5.42
CA GLU A 322 18.34 19.24 -4.12
C GLU A 322 17.48 19.80 -2.98
N ARG A 323 17.22 21.12 -2.98
CA ARG A 323 16.37 21.74 -1.94
C ARG A 323 14.92 21.29 -2.06
N LEU A 324 14.45 21.09 -3.29
CA LEU A 324 13.11 20.57 -3.57
C LEU A 324 13.02 19.11 -3.10
N LEU A 325 14.00 18.28 -3.43
CA LEU A 325 14.05 16.89 -3.03
C LEU A 325 14.14 16.71 -1.51
N HIS A 326 15.01 17.47 -0.83
CA HIS A 326 15.05 17.44 0.63
C HIS A 326 13.79 17.98 1.30
N ARG A 327 13.05 18.90 0.65
CA ARG A 327 11.73 19.32 1.14
C ARG A 327 10.74 18.18 1.06
N TYR A 328 10.73 17.42 -0.06
CA TYR A 328 9.93 16.21 -0.20
C TYR A 328 10.24 15.22 0.92
N GLU A 329 11.50 14.87 1.10
CA GLU A 329 11.95 13.93 2.13
C GLU A 329 11.46 14.33 3.54
N ARG A 330 11.67 15.59 3.94
CA ARG A 330 11.20 16.07 5.25
C ARG A 330 9.69 15.98 5.42
N THR A 331 8.93 16.30 4.38
CA THR A 331 7.47 16.22 4.42
C THR A 331 6.99 14.80 4.68
N ARG A 332 7.70 13.79 4.15
CA ARG A 332 7.29 12.38 4.27
C ARG A 332 7.82 11.67 5.50
N LEU A 333 8.98 12.12 6.01
CA LEU A 333 9.74 11.41 7.05
C LEU A 333 8.93 11.15 8.31
N GLU A 334 8.23 12.16 8.83
CA GLU A 334 7.50 12.06 10.10
C GLU A 334 6.35 11.04 10.01
N GLU A 335 5.55 11.09 8.96
CA GLU A 335 4.42 10.18 8.77
C GLU A 335 4.87 8.73 8.57
N VAL A 336 5.91 8.52 7.74
CA VAL A 336 6.47 7.18 7.51
C VAL A 336 7.02 6.61 8.80
N LEU A 337 7.81 7.39 9.56
CA LEU A 337 8.38 6.97 10.84
C LEU A 337 7.31 6.64 11.88
N ALA A 338 6.30 7.50 12.03
CA ALA A 338 5.22 7.29 12.98
C ALA A 338 4.47 5.98 12.68
N LEU A 339 4.15 5.74 11.40
CA LEU A 339 3.42 4.54 11.00
C LEU A 339 4.27 3.27 11.11
N GLN A 340 5.57 3.32 10.74
CA GLN A 340 6.48 2.20 10.93
C GLN A 340 6.64 1.85 12.42
N LEU A 341 6.80 2.86 13.29
CA LEU A 341 6.91 2.65 14.71
C LEU A 341 5.63 2.06 15.31
N ALA A 342 4.47 2.57 14.91
CA ALA A 342 3.17 2.08 15.37
C ALA A 342 2.95 0.62 14.97
N THR A 343 3.17 0.27 13.69
CA THR A 343 2.97 -1.10 13.21
C THR A 343 3.98 -2.09 13.77
N ASP A 344 5.27 -1.72 13.88
CA ASP A 344 6.32 -2.55 14.47
C ASP A 344 6.07 -2.75 15.98
N THR A 345 5.58 -1.73 16.68
CA THR A 345 5.23 -1.82 18.11
C THR A 345 4.03 -2.74 18.33
N LEU A 346 2.98 -2.58 17.54
CA LEU A 346 1.80 -3.44 17.61
C LEU A 346 2.17 -4.90 17.34
N GLN A 347 2.93 -5.18 16.28
CA GLN A 347 3.39 -6.52 15.95
C GLN A 347 4.19 -7.13 17.11
N LYS A 348 5.14 -6.38 17.69
CA LYS A 348 5.92 -6.84 18.85
C LYS A 348 5.07 -7.05 20.10
N LEU A 349 4.04 -6.23 20.33
CA LEU A 349 3.16 -6.33 21.49
C LEU A 349 2.30 -7.60 21.44
N PHE A 350 1.85 -8.02 20.25
CA PHE A 350 0.99 -9.19 20.10
C PHE A 350 1.73 -10.52 19.84
N ARG A 351 3.03 -10.48 19.53
CA ARG A 351 3.85 -11.68 19.29
C ARG A 351 4.14 -12.54 20.52
N PRO A 352 4.44 -12.00 21.74
CA PRO A 352 4.77 -12.83 22.90
C PRO A 352 3.56 -13.58 23.44
N ARG A 353 3.75 -14.88 23.75
CA ARG A 353 2.73 -15.75 24.36
C ARG A 353 2.66 -15.62 25.91
N SER A 354 3.22 -14.56 26.50
CA SER A 354 3.19 -14.32 27.95
C SER A 354 1.78 -13.93 28.41
N ALA A 355 1.22 -14.65 29.38
CA ALA A 355 -0.10 -14.37 29.93
C ALA A 355 -0.21 -12.95 30.52
N ALA A 356 0.84 -12.46 31.19
CA ALA A 356 0.86 -11.12 31.77
C ALA A 356 0.78 -10.03 30.68
N LEU A 357 1.55 -10.19 29.57
CA LEU A 357 1.49 -9.28 28.45
C LEU A 357 0.15 -9.39 27.70
N ALA A 358 -0.44 -10.59 27.62
CA ALA A 358 -1.78 -10.78 27.05
C ALA A 358 -2.83 -9.99 27.85
N MET A 359 -2.81 -10.09 29.17
CA MET A 359 -3.72 -9.29 30.01
C MET A 359 -3.54 -7.78 29.82
N LEU A 360 -2.30 -7.30 29.78
CA LEU A 360 -2.00 -5.88 29.63
C LEU A 360 -2.46 -5.33 28.28
N ARG A 361 -2.16 -6.02 27.16
CA ARG A 361 -2.56 -5.56 25.81
C ARG A 361 -4.08 -5.61 25.60
N ASN A 362 -4.76 -6.63 26.15
CA ASN A 362 -6.21 -6.72 26.07
C ASN A 362 -6.90 -5.67 26.97
N ALA A 363 -6.35 -5.38 28.16
CA ALA A 363 -6.79 -4.27 28.99
C ALA A 363 -6.61 -2.92 28.28
N GLY A 364 -5.50 -2.74 27.54
CA GLY A 364 -5.26 -1.56 26.71
C GLY A 364 -6.30 -1.40 25.61
N LEU A 365 -6.62 -2.48 24.86
CA LEU A 365 -7.70 -2.45 23.84
C LEU A 365 -9.04 -2.06 24.46
N ASN A 366 -9.43 -2.71 25.56
CA ASN A 366 -10.70 -2.44 26.24
C ASN A 366 -10.76 -1.03 26.82
N LEU A 367 -9.65 -0.48 27.32
CA LEU A 367 -9.58 0.89 27.82
C LEU A 367 -9.71 1.89 26.67
N THR A 368 -8.98 1.67 25.58
CA THR A 368 -9.09 2.52 24.36
C THR A 368 -10.51 2.52 23.83
N ASN A 369 -11.18 1.38 23.81
CA ASN A 369 -12.57 1.26 23.37
C ASN A 369 -13.55 2.10 24.21
N LYS A 370 -13.25 2.29 25.51
CA LYS A 370 -14.07 3.10 26.44
C LYS A 370 -13.75 4.59 26.38
N LEU A 371 -12.73 5.03 25.65
CA LEU A 371 -12.29 6.42 25.57
C LEU A 371 -12.56 6.99 24.16
N PRO A 372 -13.75 7.59 23.92
CA PRO A 372 -14.13 8.10 22.60
C PRO A 372 -13.11 9.06 22.01
N VAL A 373 -12.55 9.97 22.81
CA VAL A 373 -11.56 10.96 22.36
C VAL A 373 -10.30 10.30 21.79
N VAL A 374 -9.82 9.21 22.45
CA VAL A 374 -8.63 8.47 21.98
C VAL A 374 -8.97 7.71 20.70
N ARG A 375 -10.13 7.06 20.67
CA ARG A 375 -10.63 6.32 19.51
C ARG A 375 -10.76 7.25 18.29
N ASP A 376 -11.38 8.43 18.44
CA ASP A 376 -11.54 9.40 17.36
C ASP A 376 -10.22 10.00 16.90
N ALA A 377 -9.24 10.17 17.80
CA ALA A 377 -7.88 10.60 17.43
C ALA A 377 -7.19 9.55 16.58
N LEU A 378 -7.30 8.26 16.93
CA LEU A 378 -6.76 7.15 16.14
C LEU A 378 -7.41 7.05 14.76
N VAL A 379 -8.74 7.20 14.68
CA VAL A 379 -9.46 7.21 13.41
C VAL A 379 -9.00 8.38 12.56
N ARG A 380 -8.99 9.61 13.07
CA ARG A 380 -8.51 10.78 12.30
C ARG A 380 -7.09 10.63 11.78
N TYR A 381 -6.21 10.02 12.56
CA TYR A 381 -4.85 9.74 12.12
C TYR A 381 -4.81 8.70 10.98
N ALA A 382 -5.69 7.69 11.04
CA ALA A 382 -5.78 6.64 10.02
C ALA A 382 -6.45 7.12 8.71
N LEU A 383 -7.31 8.13 8.78
CA LEU A 383 -8.03 8.69 7.62
C LEU A 383 -7.13 9.54 6.70
N GLY A 384 -6.01 10.05 7.18
CA GLY A 384 -4.99 10.82 6.42
C GLY A 384 -5.34 12.28 6.30
#